data_441fda12d7d5eca8196e1ae46e0e2744
#
_entry.id   441fda12d7d5eca8196e1ae46e0e2744
#
_cell.length_a   1.000
_cell.length_b   1.000
_cell.length_c   1.000
_cell.angle_alpha   90.00
_cell.angle_beta   90.00
_cell.angle_gamma   90.00
#
_symmetry.space_group_name_H-M   'P 1'
#
loop_
_entity.id
_entity.type
_entity.pdbx_description
1 polymer ?
#
loop_
_entity_poly.entity_id
_entity_poly.type
_entity_poly.pdbx_seq_one_letter_code
_entity_poly.pdbx_strand_id
1 'polypeptide(L)'
;MTLVCDAAAVSADGRRVLATVSVRLQAGRVSAILGPNGAGKSTLLSLLAGERAPMAGQVLLDAEPLHRQSAAALALRRAVMAQESAVAFEFTAQAVVELGRFPHRRRPERDEAAIVAQAMAATGVAHLAQRGMHTLSGGEKARVQLARALAQVWSPPAGGAARWLLLDEPTAALDLSHQHQTMRLARDWALQQGVGVVAVLHDLNLALRYADDALVLGGPAGCTHGPVAQVLQPGLIAQVWDTPCQRVQGADGAMQYLFG
;
A
#
# COMPACT_ATOMS: atom_id res chain seq x y z
N MET A 1 13.35 -11.66 0.22
CA MET A 1 11.96 -12.02 0.51
C MET A 1 11.06 -11.29 -0.47
N THR A 2 10.09 -11.99 -1.07
CA THR A 2 9.38 -11.49 -2.26
C THR A 2 7.88 -11.75 -2.18
N LEU A 3 7.11 -10.84 -2.80
CA LEU A 3 5.71 -11.01 -3.13
C LEU A 3 5.60 -11.05 -4.66
N VAL A 4 5.09 -12.12 -5.23
CA VAL A 4 5.16 -12.38 -6.68
C VAL A 4 3.75 -12.60 -7.24
N CYS A 5 3.40 -11.87 -8.29
CA CYS A 5 2.35 -12.28 -9.22
C CYS A 5 3.00 -13.11 -10.34
N ASP A 6 2.50 -14.30 -10.57
CA ASP A 6 2.92 -15.19 -11.63
C ASP A 6 1.72 -15.41 -12.57
N ALA A 7 1.73 -14.67 -13.68
CA ALA A 7 0.64 -14.61 -14.66
C ALA A 7 -0.75 -14.40 -14.00
N ALA A 8 -0.82 -13.58 -12.93
CA ALA A 8 -2.05 -13.37 -12.19
C ALA A 8 -3.05 -12.54 -13.01
N ALA A 9 -4.20 -13.11 -13.32
CA ALA A 9 -5.26 -12.46 -14.07
C ALA A 9 -6.13 -11.62 -13.12
N VAL A 10 -6.07 -10.29 -13.29
CA VAL A 10 -6.82 -9.29 -12.54
C VAL A 10 -8.19 -9.11 -13.15
N SER A 11 -9.26 -9.32 -12.37
CA SER A 11 -10.64 -9.10 -12.80
C SER A 11 -11.47 -8.51 -11.68
N ALA A 12 -12.25 -7.48 -11.96
CA ALA A 12 -13.11 -6.84 -10.97
C ALA A 12 -14.36 -7.65 -10.65
N ASP A 13 -14.96 -8.29 -11.66
CA ASP A 13 -16.26 -8.99 -11.61
C ASP A 13 -16.14 -10.51 -11.74
N GLY A 14 -14.95 -11.05 -11.88
CA GLY A 14 -14.71 -12.47 -12.12
C GLY A 14 -15.08 -12.96 -13.52
N ARG A 15 -15.36 -12.05 -14.46
CA ARG A 15 -15.76 -12.37 -15.84
C ARG A 15 -14.80 -11.85 -16.88
N ARG A 16 -14.39 -10.58 -16.74
CA ARG A 16 -13.50 -9.92 -17.69
C ARG A 16 -12.13 -9.71 -17.06
N VAL A 17 -11.08 -10.19 -17.72
CA VAL A 17 -9.69 -9.89 -17.35
C VAL A 17 -9.36 -8.48 -17.78
N LEU A 18 -8.95 -7.64 -16.82
CA LEU A 18 -8.50 -6.27 -17.02
C LEU A 18 -7.02 -6.22 -17.38
N ALA A 19 -6.22 -7.05 -16.70
CA ALA A 19 -4.78 -7.18 -16.92
C ALA A 19 -4.30 -8.56 -16.47
N THR A 20 -3.22 -9.04 -17.09
CA THR A 20 -2.43 -10.17 -16.59
C THR A 20 -1.11 -9.62 -16.07
N VAL A 21 -0.78 -9.93 -14.83
CA VAL A 21 0.36 -9.35 -14.13
C VAL A 21 1.38 -10.43 -13.79
N SER A 22 2.63 -10.23 -14.25
CA SER A 22 3.79 -11.02 -13.84
C SER A 22 4.82 -10.06 -13.28
N VAL A 23 4.97 -10.03 -11.95
CA VAL A 23 5.87 -9.11 -11.25
C VAL A 23 6.44 -9.75 -9.99
N ARG A 24 7.68 -9.39 -9.67
CA ARG A 24 8.34 -9.76 -8.42
C ARG A 24 8.63 -8.49 -7.61
N LEU A 25 7.90 -8.31 -6.52
CA LEU A 25 8.11 -7.23 -5.56
C LEU A 25 9.09 -7.67 -4.48
N GLN A 26 9.90 -6.75 -4.00
CA GLN A 26 10.94 -7.01 -3.00
C GLN A 26 10.62 -6.30 -1.69
N ALA A 27 10.84 -6.99 -0.57
CA ALA A 27 10.78 -6.36 0.74
C ALA A 27 11.88 -5.29 0.86
N GLY A 28 11.63 -4.25 1.66
CA GLY A 28 12.53 -3.11 1.79
C GLY A 28 12.42 -2.07 0.67
N ARG A 29 11.43 -2.21 -0.22
CA ARG A 29 11.16 -1.28 -1.33
C ARG A 29 9.73 -0.79 -1.31
N VAL A 30 9.52 0.36 -1.92
CA VAL A 30 8.18 0.92 -2.18
C VAL A 30 7.82 0.70 -3.65
N SER A 31 6.73 -0.01 -3.90
CA SER A 31 6.17 -0.25 -5.23
C SER A 31 4.85 0.50 -5.39
N ALA A 32 4.75 1.39 -6.37
CA ALA A 32 3.51 2.12 -6.67
C ALA A 32 2.68 1.37 -7.72
N ILE A 33 1.40 1.14 -7.46
CA ILE A 33 0.42 0.69 -8.45
C ILE A 33 -0.30 1.92 -9.00
N LEU A 34 -0.21 2.12 -10.30
CA LEU A 34 -0.70 3.29 -11.02
C LEU A 34 -1.59 2.86 -12.19
N GLY A 35 -2.40 3.78 -12.69
CA GLY A 35 -3.27 3.55 -13.84
C GLY A 35 -4.57 4.35 -13.73
N PRO A 36 -5.35 4.46 -14.81
CA PRO A 36 -6.62 5.15 -14.81
C PRO A 36 -7.66 4.48 -13.89
N ASN A 37 -8.78 5.17 -13.65
CA ASN A 37 -9.88 4.60 -12.91
C ASN A 37 -10.44 3.38 -13.66
N GLY A 38 -10.79 2.33 -12.92
CA GLY A 38 -11.28 1.07 -13.51
C GLY A 38 -10.19 0.13 -14.07
N ALA A 39 -8.90 0.51 -14.05
CA ALA A 39 -7.81 -0.35 -14.55
C ALA A 39 -7.52 -1.58 -13.69
N GLY A 40 -8.15 -1.70 -12.50
CA GLY A 40 -7.99 -2.86 -11.62
C GLY A 40 -6.93 -2.70 -10.52
N LYS A 41 -6.53 -1.47 -10.17
CA LYS A 41 -5.51 -1.19 -9.14
C LYS A 41 -5.82 -1.82 -7.79
N SER A 42 -6.99 -1.49 -7.20
CA SER A 42 -7.44 -2.05 -5.91
C SER A 42 -7.69 -3.56 -6.00
N THR A 43 -8.12 -4.04 -7.16
CA THR A 43 -8.26 -5.49 -7.40
C THR A 43 -6.89 -6.17 -7.36
N LEU A 44 -5.87 -5.62 -8.04
CA LEU A 44 -4.52 -6.17 -7.97
C LEU A 44 -3.99 -6.13 -6.53
N LEU A 45 -4.22 -5.04 -5.80
CA LEU A 45 -3.83 -4.94 -4.39
C LEU A 45 -4.51 -6.03 -3.56
N SER A 46 -5.80 -6.31 -3.78
CA SER A 46 -6.53 -7.37 -3.06
C SER A 46 -6.04 -8.79 -3.41
N LEU A 47 -5.56 -9.02 -4.64
CA LEU A 47 -4.87 -10.26 -5.01
C LEU A 47 -3.54 -10.40 -4.25
N LEU A 48 -2.72 -9.34 -4.23
CA LEU A 48 -1.47 -9.30 -3.47
C LEU A 48 -1.70 -9.45 -1.97
N ALA A 49 -2.83 -8.96 -1.48
CA ALA A 49 -3.29 -9.17 -0.12
C ALA A 49 -3.75 -10.61 0.17
N GLY A 50 -4.03 -11.42 -0.84
CA GLY A 50 -4.65 -12.75 -0.67
C GLY A 50 -6.09 -12.68 -0.15
N GLU A 51 -6.78 -11.55 -0.36
CA GLU A 51 -8.20 -11.38 -0.05
C GLU A 51 -9.08 -11.96 -1.16
N ARG A 52 -8.51 -12.03 -2.37
CA ARG A 52 -9.13 -12.65 -3.55
C ARG A 52 -8.13 -13.59 -4.22
N ALA A 53 -8.64 -14.61 -4.88
CA ALA A 53 -7.85 -15.44 -5.79
C ALA A 53 -7.83 -14.79 -7.19
N PRO A 54 -6.72 -14.87 -7.94
CA PRO A 54 -6.71 -14.47 -9.34
C PRO A 54 -7.56 -15.43 -10.18
N MET A 55 -8.11 -14.96 -11.31
CA MET A 55 -8.86 -15.82 -12.25
C MET A 55 -7.99 -16.90 -12.90
N ALA A 56 -6.72 -16.60 -13.13
CA ALA A 56 -5.70 -17.51 -13.61
C ALA A 56 -4.35 -17.08 -13.04
N GLY A 57 -3.36 -17.95 -13.08
CA GLY A 57 -2.07 -17.73 -12.46
C GLY A 57 -2.13 -17.84 -10.94
N GLN A 58 -1.17 -17.23 -10.27
CA GLN A 58 -1.06 -17.31 -8.81
C GLN A 58 -0.36 -16.10 -8.22
N VAL A 59 -0.56 -15.91 -6.89
CA VAL A 59 0.22 -14.97 -6.09
C VAL A 59 0.98 -15.75 -5.02
N LEU A 60 2.28 -15.47 -4.91
CA LEU A 60 3.20 -16.17 -4.03
C LEU A 60 3.81 -15.20 -3.02
N LEU A 61 3.90 -15.62 -1.77
CA LEU A 61 4.68 -14.94 -0.74
C LEU A 61 5.83 -15.85 -0.32
N ASP A 62 7.07 -15.41 -0.61
CA ASP A 62 8.29 -16.20 -0.41
C ASP A 62 8.22 -17.61 -1.04
N ALA A 63 7.82 -17.66 -2.31
CA ALA A 63 7.65 -18.87 -3.13
C ALA A 63 6.49 -19.80 -2.70
N GLU A 64 5.73 -19.46 -1.67
CA GLU A 64 4.54 -20.22 -1.25
C GLU A 64 3.26 -19.54 -1.73
N PRO A 65 2.33 -20.24 -2.41
CA PRO A 65 1.06 -19.67 -2.85
C PRO A 65 0.25 -19.11 -1.68
N LEU A 66 -0.27 -17.88 -1.82
CA LEU A 66 -1.05 -17.23 -0.75
C LEU A 66 -2.26 -18.05 -0.31
N HIS A 67 -2.94 -18.72 -1.25
CA HIS A 67 -4.13 -19.54 -0.94
C HIS A 67 -3.82 -20.77 -0.09
N ARG A 68 -2.56 -21.16 0.05
CA ARG A 68 -2.12 -22.27 0.92
C ARG A 68 -1.76 -21.81 2.34
N GLN A 69 -1.62 -20.51 2.54
CA GLN A 69 -1.30 -19.93 3.83
C GLN A 69 -2.58 -19.58 4.60
N SER A 70 -2.62 -19.85 5.90
CA SER A 70 -3.78 -19.47 6.71
C SER A 70 -3.89 -17.95 6.84
N ALA A 71 -5.12 -17.43 6.95
CA ALA A 71 -5.36 -16.01 7.18
C ALA A 71 -4.61 -15.49 8.42
N ALA A 72 -4.50 -16.31 9.47
CA ALA A 72 -3.77 -15.96 10.69
C ALA A 72 -2.25 -15.83 10.45
N ALA A 73 -1.65 -16.72 9.64
CA ALA A 73 -0.23 -16.63 9.28
C ALA A 73 0.03 -15.39 8.40
N LEU A 74 -0.82 -15.14 7.41
CA LEU A 74 -0.75 -13.96 6.56
C LEU A 74 -0.90 -12.65 7.36
N ALA A 75 -1.83 -12.60 8.32
CA ALA A 75 -2.05 -11.42 9.14
C ALA A 75 -0.85 -11.00 10.00
N LEU A 76 0.05 -11.91 10.33
CA LEU A 76 1.33 -11.61 11.01
C LEU A 76 2.39 -11.04 10.06
N ARG A 77 2.19 -11.19 8.74
CA ARG A 77 3.19 -10.84 7.73
C ARG A 77 2.75 -9.70 6.83
N ARG A 78 1.47 -9.39 6.75
CA ARG A 78 0.95 -8.30 5.94
C ARG A 78 -0.18 -7.56 6.62
N ALA A 79 -0.21 -6.26 6.43
CA ALA A 79 -1.33 -5.40 6.79
C ALA A 79 -1.88 -4.71 5.54
N VAL A 80 -3.20 -4.50 5.53
CA VAL A 80 -3.91 -3.81 4.45
C VAL A 80 -4.57 -2.56 5.02
N MET A 81 -4.34 -1.42 4.38
CA MET A 81 -5.13 -0.21 4.54
C MET A 81 -6.05 -0.11 3.33
N ALA A 82 -7.32 -0.43 3.52
CA ALA A 82 -8.34 -0.32 2.48
C ALA A 82 -8.76 1.14 2.27
N GLN A 83 -9.22 1.46 1.06
CA GLN A 83 -9.66 2.81 0.66
C GLN A 83 -10.81 3.32 1.55
N GLU A 84 -11.79 2.47 1.84
CA GLU A 84 -12.89 2.76 2.76
C GLU A 84 -12.93 1.73 3.89
N SER A 85 -12.95 2.22 5.12
CA SER A 85 -13.15 1.40 6.30
C SER A 85 -14.33 1.99 7.07
N ALA A 86 -15.53 1.51 6.77
CA ALA A 86 -16.71 1.81 7.59
C ALA A 86 -16.52 1.17 8.96
N VAL A 87 -16.26 1.98 9.98
CA VAL A 87 -16.29 1.53 11.37
C VAL A 87 -17.73 1.68 11.85
N ALA A 88 -18.44 0.55 11.91
CA ALA A 88 -19.88 0.51 12.25
C ALA A 88 -20.18 0.75 13.74
N PHE A 89 -19.15 0.89 14.59
CA PHE A 89 -19.26 1.04 16.04
C PHE A 89 -18.56 2.33 16.52
N GLU A 90 -18.94 2.81 17.70
CA GLU A 90 -18.35 4.00 18.35
C GLU A 90 -16.98 3.69 18.97
N PHE A 91 -16.01 3.30 18.10
CA PHE A 91 -14.63 3.10 18.54
C PHE A 91 -13.91 4.44 18.67
N THR A 92 -13.02 4.56 19.67
CA THR A 92 -12.01 5.61 19.71
C THR A 92 -10.92 5.36 18.67
N ALA A 93 -10.17 6.40 18.31
CA ALA A 93 -9.02 6.26 17.41
C ALA A 93 -8.00 5.23 17.94
N GLN A 94 -7.71 5.25 19.24
CA GLN A 94 -6.83 4.29 19.89
C GLN A 94 -7.37 2.85 19.75
N ALA A 95 -8.65 2.63 20.05
CA ALA A 95 -9.26 1.30 19.96
C ALA A 95 -9.17 0.73 18.53
N VAL A 96 -9.31 1.58 17.49
CA VAL A 96 -9.10 1.17 16.11
C VAL A 96 -7.65 0.75 15.85
N VAL A 97 -6.67 1.49 16.36
CA VAL A 97 -5.25 1.11 16.21
C VAL A 97 -4.93 -0.19 16.94
N GLU A 98 -5.50 -0.40 18.12
CA GLU A 98 -5.40 -1.65 18.90
C GLU A 98 -5.89 -2.88 18.12
N LEU A 99 -6.92 -2.73 17.26
CA LEU A 99 -7.36 -3.83 16.38
C LEU A 99 -6.25 -4.34 15.45
N GLY A 100 -5.27 -3.49 15.11
CA GLY A 100 -4.09 -3.90 14.36
C GLY A 100 -3.26 -4.98 15.10
N ARG A 101 -3.34 -5.02 16.42
CA ARG A 101 -2.63 -6.02 17.24
C ARG A 101 -3.38 -7.34 17.42
N PHE A 102 -4.62 -7.44 16.94
CA PHE A 102 -5.43 -8.65 17.05
C PHE A 102 -4.75 -9.94 16.54
N PRO A 103 -3.98 -9.95 15.43
CA PRO A 103 -3.25 -11.14 15.00
C PRO A 103 -2.22 -11.64 16.01
N HIS A 104 -1.69 -10.75 16.85
CA HIS A 104 -0.65 -11.04 17.84
C HIS A 104 -1.18 -11.56 19.19
N ARG A 105 -2.51 -11.57 19.39
CA ARG A 105 -3.15 -11.91 20.68
C ARG A 105 -2.75 -13.27 21.31
N ARG A 106 -2.31 -14.23 20.48
CA ARG A 106 -1.86 -15.53 20.97
C ARG A 106 -0.41 -15.53 21.45
N ARG A 107 0.37 -14.57 21.00
CA ARG A 107 1.77 -14.33 21.39
C ARG A 107 2.02 -12.84 21.41
N PRO A 108 1.46 -12.13 22.41
CA PRO A 108 1.60 -10.69 22.49
C PRO A 108 3.06 -10.30 22.74
N GLU A 109 3.42 -9.13 22.26
CA GLU A 109 4.67 -8.48 22.61
C GLU A 109 4.68 -8.07 24.07
N ARG A 110 5.87 -7.79 24.60
CA ARG A 110 6.02 -7.39 26.02
C ARG A 110 5.27 -6.09 26.33
N ASP A 111 5.17 -5.19 25.37
CA ASP A 111 4.51 -3.89 25.53
C ASP A 111 3.64 -3.54 24.28
N GLU A 112 2.47 -4.17 24.21
CA GLU A 112 1.49 -3.89 23.14
C GLU A 112 1.00 -2.43 23.15
N ALA A 113 0.87 -1.83 24.35
CA ALA A 113 0.42 -0.45 24.49
C ALA A 113 1.44 0.55 23.90
N ALA A 114 2.73 0.29 24.10
CA ALA A 114 3.79 1.11 23.52
C ALA A 114 3.79 1.02 21.98
N ILE A 115 3.53 -0.16 21.39
CA ILE A 115 3.42 -0.32 19.94
C ILE A 115 2.28 0.55 19.40
N VAL A 116 1.10 0.50 20.03
CA VAL A 116 -0.06 1.31 19.64
C VAL A 116 0.26 2.80 19.73
N ALA A 117 0.84 3.25 20.86
CA ALA A 117 1.20 4.64 21.05
C ALA A 117 2.24 5.13 20.01
N GLN A 118 3.24 4.33 19.70
CA GLN A 118 4.27 4.64 18.71
C GLN A 118 3.70 4.68 17.28
N ALA A 119 2.79 3.76 16.93
CA ALA A 119 2.12 3.77 15.63
C ALA A 119 1.25 5.04 15.45
N MET A 120 0.53 5.45 16.50
CA MET A 120 -0.24 6.69 16.51
C MET A 120 0.66 7.92 16.42
N ALA A 121 1.79 7.93 17.12
CA ALA A 121 2.77 9.02 17.04
C ALA A 121 3.39 9.13 15.63
N ALA A 122 3.76 8.00 15.03
CA ALA A 122 4.35 7.94 13.69
C ALA A 122 3.43 8.53 12.60
N THR A 123 2.12 8.38 12.76
CA THR A 123 1.11 8.93 11.83
C THR A 123 0.55 10.29 12.27
N GLY A 124 1.06 10.88 13.37
CA GLY A 124 0.66 12.20 13.86
C GLY A 124 -0.77 12.25 14.43
N VAL A 125 -1.31 11.10 14.93
CA VAL A 125 -2.68 11.03 15.48
C VAL A 125 -2.73 10.73 16.98
N ALA A 126 -1.60 10.77 17.68
CA ALA A 126 -1.57 10.50 19.13
C ALA A 126 -2.50 11.38 19.94
N HIS A 127 -2.66 12.66 19.56
CA HIS A 127 -3.56 13.62 20.19
C HIS A 127 -5.05 13.28 19.99
N LEU A 128 -5.39 12.39 19.08
CA LEU A 128 -6.75 11.95 18.76
C LEU A 128 -7.15 10.66 19.50
N ALA A 129 -6.27 10.07 20.31
CA ALA A 129 -6.42 8.72 20.87
C ALA A 129 -7.81 8.44 21.45
N GLN A 130 -8.34 9.37 22.23
CA GLN A 130 -9.64 9.25 22.92
C GLN A 130 -10.84 9.77 22.11
N ARG A 131 -10.60 10.32 20.90
CA ARG A 131 -11.71 10.81 20.07
C ARG A 131 -12.40 9.66 19.34
N GLY A 132 -13.73 9.72 19.28
CA GLY A 132 -14.54 8.78 18.50
C GLY A 132 -14.26 8.91 16.99
N MET A 133 -14.12 7.80 16.29
CA MET A 133 -13.83 7.77 14.84
C MET A 133 -14.84 8.59 14.02
N HIS A 134 -16.11 8.62 14.44
CA HIS A 134 -17.17 9.38 13.76
C HIS A 134 -16.95 10.89 13.80
N THR A 135 -16.19 11.41 14.78
CA THR A 135 -15.88 12.85 14.94
C THR A 135 -14.65 13.31 14.17
N LEU A 136 -13.91 12.37 13.56
CA LEU A 136 -12.68 12.66 12.85
C LEU A 136 -12.95 13.08 11.40
N SER A 137 -12.14 13.98 10.87
CA SER A 137 -12.10 14.32 9.45
C SER A 137 -11.65 13.10 8.61
N GLY A 138 -11.88 13.16 7.29
CA GLY A 138 -11.44 12.10 6.38
C GLY A 138 -9.93 11.84 6.46
N GLY A 139 -9.13 12.90 6.50
CA GLY A 139 -7.67 12.77 6.62
C GLY A 139 -7.21 12.24 7.98
N GLU A 140 -7.86 12.63 9.08
CA GLU A 140 -7.59 12.06 10.41
C GLU A 140 -7.92 10.56 10.43
N LYS A 141 -9.09 10.16 9.88
CA LYS A 141 -9.48 8.75 9.74
C LYS A 141 -8.46 7.95 8.94
N ALA A 142 -8.01 8.47 7.79
CA ALA A 142 -7.01 7.81 6.95
C ALA A 142 -5.70 7.58 7.73
N ARG A 143 -5.22 8.57 8.49
CA ARG A 143 -4.01 8.44 9.31
C ARG A 143 -4.17 7.46 10.48
N VAL A 144 -5.36 7.38 11.10
CA VAL A 144 -5.67 6.35 12.12
C VAL A 144 -5.66 4.95 11.50
N GLN A 145 -6.22 4.78 10.29
CA GLN A 145 -6.17 3.51 9.57
C GLN A 145 -4.73 3.10 9.18
N LEU A 146 -3.90 4.08 8.79
CA LEU A 146 -2.49 3.83 8.57
C LEU A 146 -1.79 3.40 9.87
N ALA A 147 -2.07 4.07 11.00
CA ALA A 147 -1.54 3.68 12.32
C ALA A 147 -1.94 2.24 12.68
N ARG A 148 -3.18 1.84 12.42
CA ARG A 148 -3.67 0.47 12.61
C ARG A 148 -2.88 -0.54 11.77
N ALA A 149 -2.68 -0.22 10.48
CA ALA A 149 -1.92 -1.08 9.57
C ALA A 149 -0.43 -1.19 9.99
N LEU A 150 0.18 -0.08 10.41
CA LEU A 150 1.54 -0.07 10.95
C LEU A 150 1.65 -0.88 12.24
N ALA A 151 0.72 -0.71 13.19
CA ALA A 151 0.70 -1.48 14.42
C ALA A 151 0.65 -2.99 14.15
N GLN A 152 -0.08 -3.42 13.11
CA GLN A 152 -0.17 -4.84 12.74
C GLN A 152 1.18 -5.44 12.31
N VAL A 153 1.98 -4.70 11.54
CA VAL A 153 3.28 -5.15 11.02
C VAL A 153 4.45 -4.49 11.75
N TRP A 154 4.24 -4.02 12.98
CA TRP A 154 5.24 -3.29 13.76
C TRP A 154 6.49 -4.12 14.02
N SER A 155 6.28 -5.32 14.54
CA SER A 155 7.37 -6.21 14.92
C SER A 155 7.61 -7.27 13.83
N PRO A 156 8.87 -7.65 13.56
CA PRO A 156 9.16 -8.74 12.64
C PRO A 156 8.65 -10.06 13.21
N PRO A 157 8.03 -10.93 12.38
CA PRO A 157 7.62 -12.25 12.82
C PRO A 157 8.83 -13.11 13.21
N ALA A 158 8.60 -14.13 14.03
CA ALA A 158 9.63 -15.10 14.38
C ALA A 158 10.26 -15.70 13.11
N GLY A 159 11.59 -15.82 13.08
CA GLY A 159 12.33 -16.28 11.91
C GLY A 159 12.68 -15.20 10.88
N GLY A 160 12.38 -13.92 11.17
CA GLY A 160 12.80 -12.79 10.34
C GLY A 160 12.12 -12.70 8.96
N ALA A 161 10.95 -13.34 8.79
CA ALA A 161 10.20 -13.26 7.54
C ALA A 161 9.81 -11.81 7.18
N ALA A 162 9.74 -11.49 5.90
CA ALA A 162 9.36 -10.15 5.45
C ALA A 162 7.93 -9.80 5.86
N ARG A 163 7.76 -8.52 6.15
CA ARG A 163 6.46 -7.89 6.39
C ARG A 163 6.07 -7.04 5.17
N TRP A 164 4.79 -6.92 4.95
CA TRP A 164 4.24 -6.17 3.82
C TRP A 164 3.17 -5.20 4.29
N LEU A 165 3.24 -3.98 3.80
CA LEU A 165 2.24 -2.93 4.01
C LEU A 165 1.59 -2.63 2.66
N LEU A 166 0.30 -2.95 2.54
CA LEU A 166 -0.49 -2.80 1.33
C LEU A 166 -1.46 -1.63 1.54
N LEU A 167 -1.31 -0.56 0.76
CA LEU A 167 -2.00 0.70 0.94
C LEU A 167 -2.87 1.00 -0.27
N ASP A 168 -4.19 1.03 -0.08
CA ASP A 168 -5.13 1.44 -1.13
C ASP A 168 -5.46 2.92 -0.99
N GLU A 169 -4.94 3.73 -1.90
CA GLU A 169 -5.11 5.19 -1.96
C GLU A 169 -4.82 5.92 -0.63
N PRO A 170 -3.66 5.70 0.01
CA PRO A 170 -3.38 6.22 1.34
C PRO A 170 -3.32 7.75 1.43
N THR A 171 -3.34 8.43 0.29
CA THR A 171 -3.20 9.89 0.18
C THR A 171 -4.46 10.61 -0.28
N ALA A 172 -5.53 9.88 -0.68
CA ALA A 172 -6.71 10.46 -1.34
C ALA A 172 -7.47 11.50 -0.48
N ALA A 173 -7.53 11.29 0.84
CA ALA A 173 -8.25 12.19 1.76
C ALA A 173 -7.35 13.19 2.49
N LEU A 174 -6.08 13.31 2.08
CA LEU A 174 -5.06 14.10 2.77
C LEU A 174 -4.75 15.40 2.03
N ASP A 175 -4.46 16.44 2.78
CA ASP A 175 -3.82 17.63 2.24
C ASP A 175 -2.36 17.35 1.80
N LEU A 176 -1.79 18.26 1.03
CA LEU A 176 -0.46 18.11 0.44
C LEU A 176 0.63 17.76 1.46
N SER A 177 0.63 18.42 2.63
CA SER A 177 1.63 18.16 3.68
C SER A 177 1.52 16.74 4.21
N HIS A 178 0.31 16.29 4.52
CA HIS A 178 0.06 14.95 5.03
C HIS A 178 0.27 13.85 3.98
N GLN A 179 0.02 14.13 2.68
CA GLN A 179 0.36 13.21 1.60
C GLN A 179 1.87 12.91 1.59
N HIS A 180 2.69 13.96 1.62
CA HIS A 180 4.14 13.81 1.66
C HIS A 180 4.64 13.14 2.94
N GLN A 181 4.04 13.45 4.11
CA GLN A 181 4.37 12.78 5.37
C GLN A 181 4.06 11.29 5.33
N THR A 182 2.89 10.91 4.80
CA THR A 182 2.45 9.52 4.65
C THR A 182 3.40 8.73 3.75
N MET A 183 3.75 9.28 2.58
CA MET A 183 4.65 8.59 1.65
C MET A 183 6.09 8.54 2.16
N ARG A 184 6.55 9.56 2.88
CA ARG A 184 7.85 9.53 3.56
C ARG A 184 7.89 8.44 4.62
N LEU A 185 6.88 8.36 5.47
CA LEU A 185 6.75 7.31 6.50
C LEU A 185 6.79 5.91 5.87
N ALA A 186 6.04 5.69 4.78
CA ALA A 186 6.04 4.42 4.06
C ALA A 186 7.44 4.07 3.52
N ARG A 187 8.15 5.05 2.96
CA ARG A 187 9.53 4.89 2.48
C ARG A 187 10.53 4.62 3.61
N ASP A 188 10.43 5.33 4.72
CA ASP A 188 11.30 5.12 5.89
C ASP A 188 11.09 3.71 6.48
N TRP A 189 9.84 3.23 6.51
CA TRP A 189 9.55 1.86 6.92
C TRP A 189 10.14 0.81 5.98
N ALA A 190 10.07 1.05 4.68
CA ALA A 190 10.72 0.18 3.71
C ALA A 190 12.24 0.12 3.96
N LEU A 191 12.90 1.26 4.01
CA LEU A 191 14.35 1.35 4.09
C LEU A 191 14.92 0.91 5.45
N GLN A 192 14.28 1.32 6.56
CA GLN A 192 14.83 1.11 7.90
C GLN A 192 14.35 -0.19 8.54
N GLN A 193 13.11 -0.61 8.24
CA GLN A 193 12.48 -1.78 8.85
C GLN A 193 12.40 -2.98 7.90
N GLY A 194 12.86 -2.84 6.66
CA GLY A 194 12.82 -3.91 5.65
C GLY A 194 11.40 -4.32 5.25
N VAL A 195 10.39 -3.47 5.48
CA VAL A 195 9.00 -3.73 5.11
C VAL A 195 8.82 -3.54 3.62
N GLY A 196 8.22 -4.50 2.92
CA GLY A 196 7.78 -4.28 1.54
C GLY A 196 6.52 -3.41 1.54
N VAL A 197 6.54 -2.29 0.81
CA VAL A 197 5.37 -1.42 0.70
C VAL A 197 4.82 -1.48 -0.71
N VAL A 198 3.51 -1.69 -0.84
CA VAL A 198 2.78 -1.58 -2.10
C VAL A 198 1.67 -0.55 -1.93
N ALA A 199 1.71 0.53 -2.70
CA ALA A 199 0.74 1.61 -2.58
C ALA A 199 0.03 1.88 -3.92
N VAL A 200 -1.29 1.88 -3.91
CA VAL A 200 -2.08 2.43 -5.02
C VAL A 200 -2.05 3.94 -4.92
N LEU A 201 -1.58 4.60 -5.96
CA LEU A 201 -1.47 6.05 -6.02
C LEU A 201 -2.14 6.60 -7.27
N HIS A 202 -2.64 7.85 -7.18
CA HIS A 202 -3.14 8.61 -8.33
C HIS A 202 -2.14 9.68 -8.79
N ASP A 203 -1.35 10.21 -7.86
CA ASP A 203 -0.36 11.25 -8.16
C ASP A 203 0.96 10.63 -8.63
N LEU A 204 1.29 10.88 -9.90
CA LEU A 204 2.52 10.40 -10.54
C LEU A 204 3.77 11.05 -9.95
N ASN A 205 3.68 12.29 -9.46
CA ASN A 205 4.79 12.98 -8.84
C ASN A 205 5.09 12.42 -7.44
N LEU A 206 4.07 12.03 -6.67
CA LEU A 206 4.27 11.30 -5.42
C LEU A 206 4.92 9.93 -5.68
N ALA A 207 4.45 9.20 -6.70
CA ALA A 207 5.07 7.94 -7.08
C ALA A 207 6.53 8.12 -7.49
N LEU A 208 6.83 9.08 -8.36
CA LEU A 208 8.19 9.36 -8.83
C LEU A 208 9.14 9.74 -7.67
N ARG A 209 8.63 10.43 -6.65
CA ARG A 209 9.41 10.92 -5.52
C ARG A 209 9.68 9.85 -4.45
N TYR A 210 8.72 8.95 -4.21
CA TYR A 210 8.75 8.06 -3.04
C TYR A 210 8.85 6.58 -3.38
N ALA A 211 8.44 6.15 -4.59
CA ALA A 211 8.52 4.76 -4.98
C ALA A 211 9.86 4.40 -5.63
N ASP A 212 10.29 3.17 -5.42
CA ASP A 212 11.44 2.57 -6.10
C ASP A 212 11.01 1.94 -7.41
N ASP A 213 9.83 1.29 -7.41
CA ASP A 213 9.27 0.59 -8.56
C ASP A 213 7.86 1.10 -8.86
N ALA A 214 7.45 1.02 -10.12
CA ALA A 214 6.09 1.30 -10.56
C ALA A 214 5.50 0.11 -11.32
N LEU A 215 4.20 -0.14 -11.08
CA LEU A 215 3.34 -1.02 -11.85
C LEU A 215 2.24 -0.16 -12.46
N VAL A 216 2.27 0.02 -13.77
CA VAL A 216 1.26 0.81 -14.49
C VAL A 216 0.29 -0.13 -15.19
N LEU A 217 -0.99 -0.06 -14.82
CA LEU A 217 -2.09 -0.81 -15.42
C LEU A 217 -2.81 0.04 -16.46
N GLY A 218 -3.41 -0.61 -17.48
CA GLY A 218 -4.24 0.06 -18.48
C GLY A 218 -3.51 0.53 -19.74
N GLY A 219 -2.19 0.25 -19.84
CA GLY A 219 -1.45 0.50 -21.07
C GLY A 219 -1.66 -0.60 -22.12
N PRO A 220 -1.09 -0.44 -23.33
CA PRO A 220 -1.22 -1.41 -24.44
C PRO A 220 -0.72 -2.83 -24.07
N ALA A 221 0.24 -2.92 -23.17
CA ALA A 221 0.78 -4.19 -22.65
C ALA A 221 -0.05 -4.76 -21.49
N GLY A 222 -1.18 -4.13 -21.11
CA GLY A 222 -1.97 -4.50 -19.93
C GLY A 222 -1.32 -4.09 -18.61
N CYS A 223 -0.05 -4.46 -18.38
CA CYS A 223 0.74 -4.05 -17.22
C CYS A 223 2.18 -3.80 -17.63
N THR A 224 2.72 -2.63 -17.28
CA THR A 224 4.14 -2.29 -17.41
C THR A 224 4.73 -2.12 -16.02
N HIS A 225 5.88 -2.74 -15.74
CA HIS A 225 6.51 -2.66 -14.41
C HIS A 225 8.03 -2.53 -14.50
N GLY A 226 8.63 -1.99 -13.44
CA GLY A 226 10.07 -1.81 -13.31
C GLY A 226 10.43 -0.63 -12.42
N PRO A 227 11.70 -0.19 -12.40
CA PRO A 227 12.13 1.00 -11.69
C PRO A 227 11.29 2.21 -12.09
N VAL A 228 10.81 2.97 -11.09
CA VAL A 228 9.85 4.07 -11.30
C VAL A 228 10.31 5.05 -12.38
N ALA A 229 11.59 5.43 -12.37
CA ALA A 229 12.17 6.38 -13.33
C ALA A 229 12.25 5.83 -14.77
N GLN A 230 12.23 4.52 -14.96
CA GLN A 230 12.23 3.86 -16.27
C GLN A 230 10.81 3.63 -16.80
N VAL A 231 9.88 3.29 -15.91
CA VAL A 231 8.49 3.02 -16.26
C VAL A 231 7.72 4.32 -16.54
N LEU A 232 7.81 5.29 -15.63
CA LEU A 232 7.12 6.56 -15.79
C LEU A 232 7.86 7.45 -16.80
N GLN A 233 7.69 7.16 -18.09
CA GLN A 233 8.18 8.00 -19.17
C GLN A 233 7.01 8.79 -19.78
N PRO A 234 7.24 10.03 -20.29
CA PRO A 234 6.18 10.86 -20.87
C PRO A 234 5.35 10.13 -21.94
N GLY A 235 5.98 9.29 -22.76
CA GLY A 235 5.28 8.52 -23.80
C GLY A 235 4.29 7.50 -23.22
N LEU A 236 4.67 6.76 -22.16
CA LEU A 236 3.76 5.83 -21.48
C LEU A 236 2.65 6.59 -20.76
N ILE A 237 2.97 7.70 -20.10
CA ILE A 237 1.98 8.53 -19.40
C ILE A 237 0.93 9.05 -20.38
N ALA A 238 1.35 9.61 -21.53
CA ALA A 238 0.42 10.08 -22.56
C ALA A 238 -0.47 8.94 -23.09
N GLN A 239 0.08 7.74 -23.30
CA GLN A 239 -0.70 6.58 -23.76
C GLN A 239 -1.73 6.10 -22.75
N VAL A 240 -1.38 6.09 -21.46
CA VAL A 240 -2.23 5.48 -20.41
C VAL A 240 -3.29 6.44 -19.90
N TRP A 241 -2.95 7.73 -19.78
CA TRP A 241 -3.87 8.75 -19.24
C TRP A 241 -4.43 9.73 -20.29
N ASP A 242 -4.06 9.54 -21.56
CA ASP A 242 -4.46 10.44 -22.67
C ASP A 242 -4.12 11.92 -22.36
N THR A 243 -2.98 12.14 -21.71
CA THR A 243 -2.57 13.47 -21.27
C THR A 243 -1.08 13.65 -21.53
N PRO A 244 -0.69 14.62 -22.37
CA PRO A 244 0.71 14.92 -22.58
C PRO A 244 1.34 15.49 -21.31
N CYS A 245 2.61 15.17 -21.09
CA CYS A 245 3.37 15.73 -19.99
C CYS A 245 4.81 15.99 -20.38
N GLN A 246 5.44 16.89 -19.63
CA GLN A 246 6.86 17.16 -19.72
C GLN A 246 7.55 16.79 -18.40
N ARG A 247 8.72 16.19 -18.52
CA ARG A 247 9.55 15.90 -17.36
C ARG A 247 10.45 17.10 -17.08
N VAL A 248 10.37 17.63 -15.87
CA VAL A 248 11.14 18.79 -15.42
C VAL A 248 11.90 18.46 -14.16
N GLN A 249 13.02 19.15 -13.93
CA GLN A 249 13.78 19.03 -12.70
C GLN A 249 13.50 20.23 -11.80
N GLY A 250 13.06 19.97 -10.59
CA GLY A 250 12.85 21.00 -9.57
C GLY A 250 14.17 21.58 -9.06
N ALA A 251 14.09 22.67 -8.32
CA ALA A 251 15.27 23.33 -7.74
C ALA A 251 16.02 22.44 -6.72
N ASP A 252 15.33 21.47 -6.11
CA ASP A 252 15.87 20.45 -5.21
C ASP A 252 16.50 19.25 -5.96
N GLY A 253 16.58 19.30 -7.29
CA GLY A 253 17.05 18.22 -8.15
C GLY A 253 16.03 17.10 -8.36
N ALA A 254 14.87 17.13 -7.70
CA ALA A 254 13.84 16.13 -7.88
C ALA A 254 13.16 16.26 -9.25
N MET A 255 12.91 15.10 -9.87
CA MET A 255 12.17 15.06 -11.13
C MET A 255 10.66 15.14 -10.87
N GLN A 256 9.96 15.86 -11.74
CA GLN A 256 8.51 16.06 -11.69
C GLN A 256 7.91 16.05 -13.10
N TYR A 257 6.62 15.80 -13.19
CA TYR A 257 5.84 15.97 -14.42
C TYR A 257 5.00 17.24 -14.34
N LEU A 258 5.07 18.04 -15.38
CA LEU A 258 4.09 19.08 -15.69
C LEU A 258 3.15 18.54 -16.75
N PHE A 259 1.87 18.62 -16.46
CA PHE A 259 0.79 18.22 -17.35
C PHE A 259 0.23 19.47 -18.04
N GLY A 260 0.02 19.39 -19.35
CA GLY A 260 -0.44 20.52 -20.15
C GLY A 260 -1.39 20.12 -21.22
#